data_31601ebb5ddc52bdd8beaa04e97b3e7a
#
_entry.id   31601ebb5ddc52bdd8beaa04e97b3e7a
#
_cell.length_a   1.000
_cell.length_b   1.000
_cell.length_c   1.000
_cell.angle_alpha   90.00
_cell.angle_beta   90.00
_cell.angle_gamma   90.00
#
_symmetry.space_group_name_H-M   'P 1'
#
loop_
_entity.id
_entity.type
_entity.pdbx_description
1 polymer ?
#
loop_
_entity_poly.entity_id
_entity_poly.type
_entity_poly.pdbx_seq_one_letter_code
_entity_poly.pdbx_strand_id
1 'polypeptide(L)'
;MEPVARIPFRLHADAGVVRGDIRFPTLAGSVTPEDRSSDTALVVCHGFKGFKDWGFFPTVCEELAIRVGCPVISFNFSGSGVGPDLGTFSDSEAFATNTFSREVSDLEAVLDGMAAGRLGETMVTPPAYVGLLGHSRGAIPVVLVGSRRPEVRALTTWAGLARPHRYAELFPSETDPDRPVEIRNMRTGEILLLERDVLDDLRENQGRLDPLEALRSGAPPLLVVHGARDEAVSTEDAEMFAEAGADAELAILESTGHTLDVRHPFVGSTPALERAISRTAAHFRKCVSKEFSHA
;
A
#
# COMPACT_ATOMS: atom_id res chain seq x y z
N MET A 1 -24.50 -14.12 6.08
CA MET A 1 -24.16 -12.77 6.53
C MET A 1 -22.69 -12.57 6.23
N GLU A 2 -22.33 -11.47 5.60
CA GLU A 2 -20.93 -11.21 5.30
C GLU A 2 -20.16 -10.91 6.59
N PRO A 3 -18.99 -11.53 6.80
CA PRO A 3 -18.22 -11.36 8.03
C PRO A 3 -17.53 -9.99 8.12
N VAL A 4 -17.62 -9.19 7.06
CA VAL A 4 -16.98 -7.87 6.94
C VAL A 4 -17.97 -6.88 6.32
N ALA A 5 -18.17 -5.73 6.95
CA ALA A 5 -18.89 -4.62 6.37
C ALA A 5 -17.92 -3.72 5.61
N ARG A 6 -18.30 -3.28 4.41
CA ARG A 6 -17.52 -2.39 3.56
C ARG A 6 -18.21 -1.03 3.44
N ILE A 7 -17.48 0.03 3.69
CA ILE A 7 -17.96 1.40 3.62
C ILE A 7 -17.02 2.22 2.74
N PRO A 8 -17.50 2.75 1.62
CA PRO A 8 -16.69 3.57 0.74
C PRO A 8 -16.45 4.96 1.35
N PHE A 9 -15.30 5.55 1.02
CA PHE A 9 -15.01 6.94 1.34
C PHE A 9 -14.41 7.69 0.16
N ARG A 10 -14.47 9.01 0.24
CA ARG A 10 -13.84 9.94 -0.68
C ARG A 10 -13.18 11.05 0.14
N LEU A 11 -11.89 11.25 -0.10
CA LEU A 11 -11.07 12.26 0.58
C LEU A 11 -10.46 13.20 -0.46
N HIS A 12 -10.54 14.49 -0.22
CA HIS A 12 -9.80 15.49 -1.00
C HIS A 12 -8.45 15.70 -0.33
N ALA A 13 -7.40 15.24 -0.99
CA ALA A 13 -6.01 15.49 -0.63
C ALA A 13 -5.42 16.59 -1.53
N ASP A 14 -4.28 17.15 -1.14
CA ASP A 14 -3.62 18.21 -1.92
C ASP A 14 -3.24 17.72 -3.33
N ALA A 15 -2.85 16.43 -3.45
CA ALA A 15 -2.48 15.82 -4.72
C ALA A 15 -3.67 15.40 -5.60
N GLY A 16 -4.88 15.38 -5.07
CA GLY A 16 -6.09 15.01 -5.81
C GLY A 16 -7.15 14.32 -4.97
N VAL A 17 -8.00 13.51 -5.60
CA VAL A 17 -9.09 12.83 -4.92
C VAL A 17 -8.72 11.37 -4.65
N VAL A 18 -8.56 11.04 -3.38
CA VAL A 18 -8.38 9.67 -2.90
C VAL A 18 -9.76 9.01 -2.71
N ARG A 19 -9.93 7.82 -3.26
CA ARG A 19 -11.16 7.03 -3.13
C ARG A 19 -10.82 5.66 -2.57
N GLY A 20 -11.51 5.27 -1.49
CA GLY A 20 -11.18 4.05 -0.79
C GLY A 20 -12.37 3.37 -0.14
N ASP A 21 -12.07 2.29 0.56
CA ASP A 21 -13.01 1.53 1.37
C ASP A 21 -12.42 1.29 2.75
N ILE A 22 -13.31 1.35 3.75
CA ILE A 22 -13.04 0.87 5.10
C ILE A 22 -13.77 -0.46 5.25
N ARG A 23 -13.06 -1.49 5.64
CA ARG A 23 -13.61 -2.82 5.94
C ARG A 23 -13.57 -3.07 7.42
N PHE A 24 -14.74 -3.24 8.02
CA PHE A 24 -14.90 -3.53 9.45
C PHE A 24 -15.20 -5.01 9.65
N PRO A 25 -14.49 -5.72 10.55
CA PRO A 25 -14.91 -7.05 10.95
C PRO A 25 -16.25 -6.94 11.68
N THR A 26 -17.23 -7.76 11.31
CA THR A 26 -18.57 -7.74 11.92
C THR A 26 -18.79 -8.97 12.78
N LEU A 27 -19.19 -8.74 14.03
CA LEU A 27 -19.77 -9.77 14.87
C LEU A 27 -21.28 -9.81 14.56
N ALA A 28 -21.75 -10.83 13.82
CA ALA A 28 -23.17 -11.01 13.49
C ALA A 28 -23.77 -10.13 12.37
N GLY A 29 -23.00 -9.59 11.45
CA GLY A 29 -23.51 -9.02 10.17
C GLY A 29 -24.11 -7.62 10.24
N SER A 30 -24.02 -6.93 11.35
CA SER A 30 -24.34 -5.51 11.45
C SER A 30 -23.16 -4.73 12.00
N VAL A 31 -22.85 -3.57 11.42
CA VAL A 31 -21.83 -2.66 11.95
C VAL A 31 -22.48 -1.81 13.02
N THR A 32 -22.22 -2.11 14.28
CA THR A 32 -22.62 -1.25 15.39
C THR A 32 -21.65 -0.07 15.55
N PRO A 33 -22.01 1.00 16.30
CA PRO A 33 -21.06 2.04 16.64
C PRO A 33 -19.81 1.51 17.36
N GLU A 34 -19.94 0.45 18.17
CA GLU A 34 -18.85 -0.20 18.88
C GLU A 34 -17.91 -0.95 17.91
N ASP A 35 -18.44 -1.58 16.86
CA ASP A 35 -17.64 -2.25 15.82
C ASP A 35 -16.76 -1.26 15.03
N ARG A 36 -17.12 0.02 15.02
CA ARG A 36 -16.37 1.11 14.37
C ARG A 36 -15.28 1.71 15.25
N SER A 37 -15.30 1.38 16.53
CA SER A 37 -14.34 1.84 17.53
C SER A 37 -13.26 0.78 17.72
N SER A 38 -12.09 1.05 17.16
CA SER A 38 -10.90 0.21 17.36
C SER A 38 -9.71 1.10 17.65
N ASP A 39 -8.92 0.73 18.66
CA ASP A 39 -7.66 1.43 18.96
C ASP A 39 -6.60 1.18 17.88
N THR A 40 -6.87 0.28 16.94
CA THR A 40 -5.94 -0.09 15.88
C THR A 40 -6.62 -0.09 14.52
N ALA A 41 -5.84 0.15 13.45
CA ALA A 41 -6.28 0.02 12.07
C ALA A 41 -5.11 -0.43 11.17
N LEU A 42 -5.45 -1.03 10.02
CA LEU A 42 -4.49 -1.33 8.96
C LEU A 42 -4.79 -0.50 7.72
N VAL A 43 -3.75 0.01 7.06
CA VAL A 43 -3.87 0.69 5.76
C VAL A 43 -3.10 -0.12 4.71
N VAL A 44 -3.73 -0.35 3.56
CA VAL A 44 -3.19 -1.15 2.45
C VAL A 44 -3.03 -0.28 1.21
N CYS A 45 -1.79 -0.21 0.70
CA CYS A 45 -1.38 0.57 -0.45
C CYS A 45 -1.05 -0.34 -1.65
N HIS A 46 -1.68 -0.08 -2.79
CA HIS A 46 -1.41 -0.80 -4.05
C HIS A 46 -0.14 -0.30 -4.75
N GLY A 47 0.35 -1.07 -5.72
CA GLY A 47 1.50 -0.71 -6.54
C GLY A 47 1.14 -0.02 -7.86
N PHE A 48 2.18 0.21 -8.69
CA PHE A 48 2.06 0.80 -10.03
C PHE A 48 1.19 -0.04 -10.96
N LYS A 49 0.32 0.61 -11.72
CA LYS A 49 -0.72 -0.03 -12.56
C LYS A 49 -1.66 -0.95 -11.77
N GLY A 50 -1.73 -0.76 -10.46
CA GLY A 50 -2.67 -1.42 -9.57
C GLY A 50 -3.76 -0.46 -9.10
N PHE A 51 -4.72 -0.98 -8.38
CA PHE A 51 -5.78 -0.24 -7.70
C PHE A 51 -6.32 -1.07 -6.52
N LYS A 52 -7.05 -0.43 -5.62
CA LYS A 52 -7.53 -1.05 -4.38
C LYS A 52 -8.37 -2.32 -4.55
N ASP A 53 -9.01 -2.49 -5.71
CA ASP A 53 -9.85 -3.66 -6.04
C ASP A 53 -9.16 -4.62 -7.03
N TRP A 54 -7.87 -4.41 -7.30
CA TRP A 54 -7.12 -5.29 -8.17
C TRP A 54 -6.86 -6.66 -7.50
N GLY A 55 -7.21 -7.73 -8.23
CA GLY A 55 -6.86 -9.11 -7.87
C GLY A 55 -7.13 -9.46 -6.42
N PHE A 56 -6.08 -9.61 -5.66
CA PHE A 56 -6.13 -10.08 -4.27
C PHE A 56 -6.53 -9.02 -3.23
N PHE A 57 -6.44 -7.72 -3.54
CA PHE A 57 -6.60 -6.68 -2.50
C PHE A 57 -7.92 -6.73 -1.74
N PRO A 58 -9.10 -6.92 -2.38
CA PRO A 58 -10.34 -7.04 -1.63
C PRO A 58 -10.29 -8.18 -0.61
N THR A 59 -9.88 -9.37 -1.04
CA THR A 59 -9.76 -10.55 -0.18
C THR A 59 -8.73 -10.36 0.93
N VAL A 60 -7.57 -9.75 0.61
CA VAL A 60 -6.54 -9.43 1.62
C VAL A 60 -7.09 -8.53 2.71
N CYS A 61 -7.80 -7.45 2.33
CA CYS A 61 -8.36 -6.52 3.29
C CYS A 61 -9.44 -7.16 4.17
N GLU A 62 -10.28 -8.02 3.59
CA GLU A 62 -11.31 -8.76 4.33
C GLU A 62 -10.70 -9.77 5.31
N GLU A 63 -9.76 -10.60 4.83
CA GLU A 63 -9.06 -11.58 5.64
C GLU A 63 -8.24 -10.94 6.77
N LEU A 64 -7.55 -9.82 6.50
CA LEU A 64 -6.84 -9.08 7.53
C LEU A 64 -7.80 -8.48 8.55
N ALA A 65 -8.93 -7.90 8.12
CA ALA A 65 -9.93 -7.36 9.05
C ALA A 65 -10.45 -8.44 10.01
N ILE A 66 -10.73 -9.64 9.49
CA ILE A 66 -11.19 -10.79 10.29
C ILE A 66 -10.07 -11.27 11.23
N ARG A 67 -8.86 -11.50 10.70
CA ARG A 67 -7.76 -12.12 11.45
C ARG A 67 -7.19 -11.21 12.53
N VAL A 68 -7.20 -9.90 12.29
CA VAL A 68 -6.65 -8.91 13.23
C VAL A 68 -7.74 -8.34 14.16
N GLY A 69 -8.98 -8.35 13.71
CA GLY A 69 -10.12 -7.81 14.49
C GLY A 69 -10.16 -6.28 14.49
N CYS A 70 -9.63 -5.62 13.45
CA CYS A 70 -9.62 -4.16 13.35
C CYS A 70 -10.04 -3.69 11.94
N PRO A 71 -10.41 -2.40 11.79
CA PRO A 71 -10.68 -1.83 10.48
C PRO A 71 -9.47 -1.93 9.55
N VAL A 72 -9.74 -2.28 8.27
CA VAL A 72 -8.73 -2.26 7.21
C VAL A 72 -9.16 -1.27 6.13
N ILE A 73 -8.28 -0.32 5.84
CA ILE A 73 -8.49 0.76 4.88
C ILE A 73 -7.69 0.44 3.62
N SER A 74 -8.32 0.48 2.45
CA SER A 74 -7.64 0.43 1.16
C SER A 74 -8.15 1.53 0.25
N PHE A 75 -7.29 2.11 -0.55
CA PHE A 75 -7.64 3.25 -1.39
C PHE A 75 -6.86 3.24 -2.70
N ASN A 76 -7.37 3.98 -3.69
CA ASN A 76 -6.65 4.33 -4.90
C ASN A 76 -5.88 5.62 -4.66
N PHE A 77 -4.58 5.60 -4.92
CA PHE A 77 -3.78 6.83 -4.99
C PHE A 77 -4.40 7.79 -6.02
N SER A 78 -4.38 9.08 -5.75
CA SER A 78 -4.96 10.09 -6.62
C SER A 78 -4.36 10.09 -8.02
N GLY A 79 -3.08 9.69 -8.14
CA GLY A 79 -2.35 9.50 -9.40
C GLY A 79 -2.43 8.08 -9.97
N SER A 80 -3.30 7.20 -9.46
CA SER A 80 -3.38 5.81 -9.96
C SER A 80 -3.89 5.70 -11.41
N GLY A 81 -4.57 6.74 -11.92
CA GLY A 81 -5.24 6.73 -13.21
C GLY A 81 -6.61 6.05 -13.18
N VAL A 82 -7.02 5.49 -12.04
CA VAL A 82 -8.33 4.86 -11.90
C VAL A 82 -9.39 5.93 -11.61
N GLY A 83 -10.34 6.03 -12.53
CA GLY A 83 -11.40 7.01 -12.48
C GLY A 83 -12.48 6.73 -11.43
N PRO A 84 -13.57 7.52 -11.47
CA PRO A 84 -14.68 7.40 -10.52
C PRO A 84 -15.42 6.06 -10.54
N ASP A 85 -15.29 5.28 -11.62
CA ASP A 85 -15.85 3.93 -11.75
C ASP A 85 -15.10 2.87 -10.93
N LEU A 86 -13.93 3.23 -10.38
CA LEU A 86 -13.07 2.43 -9.50
C LEU A 86 -12.52 1.13 -10.13
N GLY A 87 -12.69 0.93 -11.44
CA GLY A 87 -12.32 -0.30 -12.12
C GLY A 87 -11.51 -0.13 -13.41
N THR A 88 -11.51 1.07 -14.00
CA THR A 88 -10.80 1.35 -15.25
C THR A 88 -9.81 2.51 -15.11
N PHE A 89 -8.77 2.51 -15.95
CA PHE A 89 -7.79 3.59 -16.04
C PHE A 89 -8.31 4.75 -16.89
N SER A 90 -9.46 5.32 -16.49
CA SER A 90 -10.16 6.37 -17.22
C SER A 90 -9.65 7.78 -16.95
N ASP A 91 -8.73 7.94 -15.99
CA ASP A 91 -8.05 9.21 -15.68
C ASP A 91 -6.58 9.13 -16.12
N SER A 92 -6.37 9.21 -17.42
CA SER A 92 -5.05 9.07 -18.03
C SER A 92 -4.09 10.20 -17.65
N GLU A 93 -4.59 11.43 -17.43
CA GLU A 93 -3.79 12.57 -17.01
C GLU A 93 -3.26 12.39 -15.60
N ALA A 94 -4.10 11.93 -14.65
CA ALA A 94 -3.66 11.64 -13.31
C ALA A 94 -2.58 10.53 -13.27
N PHE A 95 -2.70 9.52 -14.14
CA PHE A 95 -1.67 8.49 -14.28
C PHE A 95 -0.37 9.05 -14.86
N ALA A 96 -0.47 9.85 -15.93
CA ALA A 96 0.68 10.38 -16.64
C ALA A 96 1.59 11.23 -15.73
N THR A 97 0.98 12.07 -14.90
CA THR A 97 1.67 13.00 -13.98
C THR A 97 1.89 12.45 -12.57
N ASN A 98 1.71 11.12 -12.34
CA ASN A 98 1.86 10.54 -11.02
C ASN A 98 3.31 10.50 -10.56
N THR A 99 3.55 10.90 -9.31
CA THR A 99 4.87 10.94 -8.67
C THR A 99 4.89 10.17 -7.35
N PHE A 100 6.07 9.90 -6.80
CA PHE A 100 6.20 9.30 -5.47
C PHE A 100 5.78 10.27 -4.36
N SER A 101 6.09 11.56 -4.51
CA SER A 101 5.66 12.59 -3.57
C SER A 101 4.13 12.69 -3.48
N ARG A 102 3.40 12.53 -4.61
CA ARG A 102 1.93 12.48 -4.60
C ARG A 102 1.41 11.27 -3.81
N GLU A 103 1.99 10.09 -4.04
CA GLU A 103 1.59 8.88 -3.31
C GLU A 103 1.88 8.98 -1.80
N VAL A 104 2.99 9.61 -1.43
CA VAL A 104 3.30 9.93 -0.03
C VAL A 104 2.28 10.87 0.57
N SER A 105 1.95 11.98 -0.13
CA SER A 105 0.94 12.96 0.31
C SER A 105 -0.45 12.32 0.45
N ASP A 106 -0.84 11.45 -0.47
CA ASP A 106 -2.12 10.74 -0.40
C ASP A 106 -2.23 9.85 0.84
N LEU A 107 -1.16 9.09 1.16
CA LEU A 107 -1.13 8.25 2.36
C LEU A 107 -1.15 9.11 3.64
N GLU A 108 -0.40 10.23 3.68
CA GLU A 108 -0.46 11.17 4.80
C GLU A 108 -1.87 11.72 4.99
N ALA A 109 -2.54 12.14 3.91
CA ALA A 109 -3.91 12.64 3.96
C ALA A 109 -4.90 11.58 4.47
N VAL A 110 -4.71 10.30 4.11
CA VAL A 110 -5.51 9.19 4.66
C VAL A 110 -5.28 9.05 6.16
N LEU A 111 -4.04 9.06 6.65
CA LEU A 111 -3.73 8.96 8.08
C LEU A 111 -4.27 10.15 8.86
N ASP A 112 -4.11 11.37 8.34
CA ASP A 112 -4.67 12.59 8.94
C ASP A 112 -6.20 12.57 8.99
N GLY A 113 -6.82 12.06 7.92
CA GLY A 113 -8.26 11.84 7.87
C GLY A 113 -8.73 10.85 8.92
N MET A 114 -8.00 9.73 9.11
CA MET A 114 -8.28 8.76 10.18
C MET A 114 -8.15 9.38 11.56
N ALA A 115 -7.07 10.10 11.83
CA ALA A 115 -6.83 10.79 13.09
C ALA A 115 -7.91 11.84 13.41
N ALA A 116 -8.46 12.49 12.37
CA ALA A 116 -9.54 13.47 12.52
C ALA A 116 -10.95 12.88 12.48
N GLY A 117 -11.09 11.55 12.34
CA GLY A 117 -12.40 10.91 12.16
C GLY A 117 -13.11 11.26 10.84
N ARG A 118 -12.37 11.66 9.80
CA ARG A 118 -12.90 12.22 8.56
C ARG A 118 -12.87 11.31 7.34
N LEU A 119 -12.51 10.06 7.46
CA LEU A 119 -12.60 9.10 6.35
C LEU A 119 -14.06 8.73 6.08
N GLY A 120 -14.75 9.66 5.44
CA GLY A 120 -16.20 9.64 5.41
C GLY A 120 -16.79 9.86 6.82
N GLU A 121 -18.07 9.75 6.95
CA GLU A 121 -18.80 9.93 8.24
C GLU A 121 -18.69 8.71 9.17
N THR A 122 -17.82 7.76 8.86
CA THR A 122 -17.95 6.40 9.35
C THR A 122 -17.03 6.05 10.51
N MET A 123 -15.82 6.62 10.60
CA MET A 123 -14.95 6.39 11.75
C MET A 123 -15.35 7.32 12.89
N VAL A 124 -15.75 6.72 13.99
CA VAL A 124 -16.18 7.47 15.20
C VAL A 124 -14.98 7.72 16.12
N THR A 125 -14.04 6.79 16.18
CA THR A 125 -12.86 6.90 17.06
C THR A 125 -11.60 6.77 16.22
N PRO A 126 -10.70 7.77 16.24
CA PRO A 126 -9.38 7.66 15.60
C PRO A 126 -8.58 6.50 16.23
N PRO A 127 -7.92 5.67 15.43
CA PRO A 127 -7.06 4.61 15.96
C PRO A 127 -5.83 5.21 16.64
N ALA A 128 -5.44 4.67 17.78
CA ALA A 128 -4.18 5.03 18.47
C ALA A 128 -2.96 4.45 17.73
N TYR A 129 -3.13 3.29 17.09
CA TYR A 129 -2.05 2.58 16.41
C TYR A 129 -2.47 2.16 15.01
N VAL A 130 -1.54 2.31 14.07
CA VAL A 130 -1.76 1.97 12.67
C VAL A 130 -0.66 1.01 12.18
N GLY A 131 -1.06 -0.02 11.43
CA GLY A 131 -0.16 -0.80 10.60
C GLY A 131 -0.27 -0.37 9.14
N LEU A 132 0.84 -0.40 8.41
CA LEU A 132 0.86 -0.11 6.99
C LEU A 132 1.33 -1.32 6.20
N LEU A 133 0.63 -1.63 5.11
CA LEU A 133 1.00 -2.65 4.14
C LEU A 133 1.13 -2.02 2.75
N GLY A 134 2.29 -2.16 2.12
CA GLY A 134 2.52 -1.72 0.74
C GLY A 134 2.91 -2.86 -0.19
N HIS A 135 2.27 -2.94 -1.35
CA HIS A 135 2.64 -3.88 -2.40
C HIS A 135 3.43 -3.16 -3.51
N SER A 136 4.56 -3.74 -3.93
CA SER A 136 5.35 -3.25 -5.06
C SER A 136 5.78 -1.78 -4.85
N ARG A 137 5.47 -0.86 -5.78
CA ARG A 137 5.70 0.59 -5.64
C ARG A 137 5.06 1.16 -4.36
N GLY A 138 3.91 0.63 -3.92
CA GLY A 138 3.23 1.08 -2.70
C GLY A 138 4.04 0.85 -1.40
N ALA A 139 5.12 0.06 -1.45
CA ALA A 139 6.06 -0.08 -0.35
C ALA A 139 6.80 1.23 -0.04
N ILE A 140 7.05 2.07 -1.06
CA ILE A 140 7.79 3.34 -0.89
C ILE A 140 7.03 4.31 0.02
N PRO A 141 5.79 4.74 -0.29
CA PRO A 141 5.05 5.62 0.60
C PRO A 141 4.82 5.00 1.97
N VAL A 142 4.60 3.67 2.06
CA VAL A 142 4.41 2.97 3.34
C VAL A 142 5.65 3.09 4.23
N VAL A 143 6.83 2.85 3.70
CA VAL A 143 8.08 2.97 4.45
C VAL A 143 8.37 4.42 4.81
N LEU A 144 8.29 5.34 3.84
CA LEU A 144 8.60 6.76 4.05
C LEU A 144 7.67 7.42 5.08
N VAL A 145 6.39 7.18 4.98
CA VAL A 145 5.40 7.75 5.92
C VAL A 145 5.50 7.04 7.27
N GLY A 146 5.55 5.72 7.26
CA GLY A 146 5.57 4.93 8.49
C GLY A 146 6.79 5.16 9.37
N SER A 147 7.95 5.49 8.78
CA SER A 147 9.16 5.82 9.54
C SER A 147 9.10 7.16 10.29
N ARG A 148 8.15 8.04 9.96
CA ARG A 148 8.04 9.38 10.56
C ARG A 148 6.75 9.64 11.33
N ARG A 149 5.79 8.69 11.26
CA ARG A 149 4.48 8.82 11.92
C ARG A 149 4.47 8.02 13.21
N PRO A 150 4.36 8.66 14.39
CA PRO A 150 4.48 7.99 15.69
C PRO A 150 3.34 7.01 15.99
N GLU A 151 2.18 7.18 15.37
CA GLU A 151 1.06 6.24 15.47
C GLU A 151 1.27 4.97 14.67
N VAL A 152 2.21 4.94 13.72
CA VAL A 152 2.52 3.72 12.96
C VAL A 152 3.39 2.79 13.79
N ARG A 153 2.93 1.55 13.98
CA ARG A 153 3.56 0.54 14.84
C ARG A 153 4.03 -0.71 14.11
N ALA A 154 3.63 -0.90 12.88
CA ALA A 154 4.06 -2.02 12.06
C ALA A 154 4.12 -1.64 10.59
N LEU A 155 5.18 -2.05 9.93
CA LEU A 155 5.35 -1.94 8.49
C LEU A 155 5.35 -3.33 7.86
N THR A 156 4.71 -3.45 6.71
CA THR A 156 4.78 -4.65 5.88
C THR A 156 4.98 -4.26 4.43
N THR A 157 5.92 -4.92 3.74
CA THR A 157 6.08 -4.79 2.30
C THR A 157 5.87 -6.14 1.63
N TRP A 158 5.07 -6.17 0.56
CA TRP A 158 4.90 -7.33 -0.30
C TRP A 158 5.48 -7.03 -1.68
N ALA A 159 6.45 -7.84 -2.13
CA ALA A 159 7.13 -7.64 -3.41
C ALA A 159 7.58 -6.17 -3.59
N GLY A 160 8.06 -5.55 -2.50
CA GLY A 160 8.28 -4.11 -2.38
C GLY A 160 9.46 -3.61 -3.19
N LEU A 161 9.30 -2.45 -3.84
CA LEU A 161 10.36 -1.71 -4.53
C LEU A 161 11.13 -0.86 -3.49
N ALA A 162 12.44 -1.13 -3.34
CA ALA A 162 13.31 -0.38 -2.43
C ALA A 162 14.04 0.79 -3.11
N ARG A 163 14.15 0.74 -4.43
CA ARG A 163 14.96 1.67 -5.24
C ARG A 163 14.08 2.50 -6.18
N PRO A 164 13.46 3.61 -5.74
CA PRO A 164 12.57 4.42 -6.58
C PRO A 164 13.27 4.98 -7.82
N HIS A 165 14.58 5.23 -7.77
CA HIS A 165 15.38 5.72 -8.90
C HIS A 165 15.39 4.78 -10.12
N ARG A 166 15.04 3.49 -9.96
CA ARG A 166 14.85 2.56 -11.09
C ARG A 166 13.78 3.01 -12.09
N TYR A 167 12.90 3.93 -11.70
CA TYR A 167 11.97 4.53 -12.66
C TYR A 167 12.66 5.31 -13.78
N ALA A 168 13.92 5.75 -13.58
CA ALA A 168 14.71 6.35 -14.63
C ALA A 168 14.99 5.37 -15.81
N GLU A 169 15.02 4.06 -15.53
CA GLU A 169 15.22 3.02 -16.54
C GLU A 169 14.04 2.89 -17.53
N LEU A 170 12.86 3.39 -17.14
CA LEU A 170 11.69 3.45 -18.03
C LEU A 170 11.84 4.51 -19.12
N PHE A 171 12.74 5.50 -18.94
CA PHE A 171 12.94 6.62 -19.83
C PHE A 171 14.28 6.46 -20.59
N PRO A 172 14.27 6.00 -21.85
CA PRO A 172 15.48 5.88 -22.63
C PRO A 172 16.20 7.22 -22.80
N SER A 173 17.52 7.23 -22.70
CA SER A 173 18.35 8.44 -22.80
C SER A 173 18.29 9.15 -24.17
N GLU A 174 17.83 8.45 -25.20
CA GLU A 174 17.74 8.95 -26.57
C GLU A 174 16.35 9.53 -26.91
N THR A 175 15.38 9.48 -25.96
CA THR A 175 14.06 10.04 -26.20
C THR A 175 14.05 11.54 -25.98
N ASP A 176 13.23 12.22 -26.78
CA ASP A 176 12.86 13.63 -26.57
C ASP A 176 12.49 13.84 -25.09
N PRO A 177 13.12 14.78 -24.37
CA PRO A 177 12.84 15.02 -22.97
C PRO A 177 11.37 15.40 -22.71
N ASP A 178 10.67 15.92 -23.69
CA ASP A 178 9.27 16.32 -23.59
C ASP A 178 8.30 15.21 -23.98
N ARG A 179 8.80 14.03 -24.37
CA ARG A 179 7.96 12.91 -24.78
C ARG A 179 7.69 11.95 -23.62
N PRO A 180 6.39 11.66 -23.29
CA PRO A 180 6.04 10.64 -22.32
C PRO A 180 6.44 9.26 -22.78
N VAL A 181 6.66 8.35 -21.83
CA VAL A 181 6.88 6.93 -22.14
C VAL A 181 5.58 6.15 -22.15
N GLU A 182 5.48 5.23 -23.10
CA GLU A 182 4.38 4.31 -23.20
C GLU A 182 4.58 3.14 -22.24
N ILE A 183 3.66 3.02 -21.29
CA ILE A 183 3.62 1.91 -20.33
C ILE A 183 2.49 0.97 -20.71
N ARG A 184 2.82 -0.20 -21.20
CA ARG A 184 1.82 -1.21 -21.53
C ARG A 184 1.31 -1.88 -20.24
N ASN A 185 -0.01 -1.84 -20.05
CA ASN A 185 -0.66 -2.68 -19.06
C ASN A 185 -0.82 -4.09 -19.66
N MET A 186 0.02 -5.02 -19.23
CA MET A 186 0.04 -6.38 -19.79
C MET A 186 -1.24 -7.18 -19.52
N ARG A 187 -2.12 -6.70 -18.67
CA ARG A 187 -3.38 -7.36 -18.29
C ARG A 187 -4.57 -6.90 -19.10
N THR A 188 -4.67 -5.58 -19.35
CA THR A 188 -5.77 -4.99 -20.11
C THR A 188 -5.40 -4.74 -21.57
N GLY A 189 -4.10 -4.73 -21.88
CA GLY A 189 -3.58 -4.37 -23.20
C GLY A 189 -3.53 -2.85 -23.43
N GLU A 190 -4.02 -2.04 -22.50
CA GLU A 190 -4.03 -0.58 -22.59
C GLU A 190 -2.61 -0.03 -22.59
N ILE A 191 -2.43 1.06 -23.34
CA ILE A 191 -1.22 1.86 -23.30
C ILE A 191 -1.49 3.08 -22.44
N LEU A 192 -0.75 3.20 -21.36
CA LEU A 192 -0.77 4.33 -20.43
C LEU A 192 0.46 5.18 -20.68
N LEU A 193 0.32 6.48 -20.67
CA LEU A 193 1.43 7.41 -20.82
C LEU A 193 1.97 7.79 -19.44
N LEU A 194 3.29 7.85 -19.29
CA LEU A 194 3.96 8.34 -18.08
C LEU A 194 4.86 9.51 -18.46
N GLU A 195 4.58 10.65 -17.88
CA GLU A 195 5.35 11.90 -18.04
C GLU A 195 6.64 11.86 -17.20
N ARG A 196 7.53 12.80 -17.45
CA ARG A 196 8.82 12.88 -16.75
C ARG A 196 8.70 13.42 -15.32
N ASP A 197 7.54 13.91 -14.91
CA ASP A 197 7.25 14.40 -13.55
C ASP A 197 7.79 13.46 -12.46
N VAL A 198 7.70 12.15 -12.67
CA VAL A 198 8.24 11.16 -11.74
C VAL A 198 9.77 11.23 -11.61
N LEU A 199 10.49 11.60 -12.69
CA LEU A 199 11.95 11.77 -12.65
C LEU A 199 12.36 13.08 -12.02
N ASP A 200 11.61 14.13 -12.29
CA ASP A 200 11.84 15.45 -11.70
C ASP A 200 11.57 15.41 -10.20
N ASP A 201 10.47 14.76 -9.78
CA ASP A 201 10.17 14.47 -8.38
C ASP A 201 11.32 13.71 -7.69
N LEU A 202 11.83 12.65 -8.31
CA LEU A 202 12.95 11.87 -7.77
C LEU A 202 14.23 12.70 -7.65
N ARG A 203 14.49 13.60 -8.61
CA ARG A 203 15.67 14.47 -8.61
C ARG A 203 15.57 15.55 -7.54
N GLU A 204 14.41 16.21 -7.45
CA GLU A 204 14.18 17.32 -6.51
C GLU A 204 14.04 16.86 -5.06
N ASN A 205 13.54 15.64 -4.86
CA ASN A 205 13.25 15.07 -3.55
C ASN A 205 14.15 13.86 -3.20
N GLN A 206 15.33 13.72 -3.80
CA GLN A 206 16.19 12.55 -3.69
C GLN A 206 16.42 12.07 -2.23
N GLY A 207 16.73 13.00 -1.31
CA GLY A 207 16.93 12.64 0.11
C GLY A 207 15.64 12.34 0.87
N ARG A 208 14.49 12.82 0.38
CA ARG A 208 13.17 12.61 1.02
C ARG A 208 12.46 11.35 0.52
N LEU A 209 12.84 10.87 -0.65
CA LEU A 209 12.27 9.70 -1.33
C LEU A 209 13.19 8.47 -1.26
N ASP A 210 14.05 8.40 -0.25
CA ASP A 210 14.90 7.25 0.02
C ASP A 210 14.31 6.39 1.15
N PRO A 211 13.61 5.28 0.82
CA PRO A 211 13.00 4.44 1.83
C PRO A 211 14.03 3.67 2.66
N LEU A 212 15.22 3.40 2.12
CA LEU A 212 16.27 2.70 2.86
C LEU A 212 16.89 3.61 3.92
N GLU A 213 17.09 4.88 3.60
CA GLU A 213 17.56 5.87 4.58
C GLU A 213 16.49 6.11 5.65
N ALA A 214 15.21 6.17 5.27
CA ALA A 214 14.12 6.27 6.23
C ALA A 214 14.11 5.11 7.24
N LEU A 215 14.34 3.87 6.78
CA LEU A 215 14.46 2.70 7.67
C LEU A 215 15.68 2.79 8.60
N ARG A 216 16.85 3.20 8.09
CA ARG A 216 18.08 3.35 8.89
C ARG A 216 17.97 4.44 9.94
N SER A 217 17.25 5.50 9.64
CA SER A 217 17.02 6.63 10.55
C SER A 217 16.07 6.29 11.72
N GLY A 218 15.43 5.14 11.69
CA GLY A 218 14.53 4.63 12.71
C GLY A 218 13.11 4.43 12.15
N ALA A 219 12.63 3.21 12.25
CA ALA A 219 11.31 2.83 11.76
C ALA A 219 10.66 1.80 12.70
N PRO A 220 9.33 1.65 12.65
CA PRO A 220 8.64 0.55 13.30
C PRO A 220 9.13 -0.81 12.77
N PRO A 221 8.88 -1.92 13.51
CA PRO A 221 9.19 -3.27 13.03
C PRO A 221 8.65 -3.51 11.62
N LEU A 222 9.48 -4.11 10.76
CA LEU A 222 9.20 -4.34 9.35
C LEU A 222 9.10 -5.82 9.03
N LEU A 223 8.01 -6.24 8.38
CA LEU A 223 7.89 -7.52 7.71
C LEU A 223 8.07 -7.34 6.20
N VAL A 224 9.05 -8.03 5.63
CA VAL A 224 9.29 -8.08 4.18
C VAL A 224 8.85 -9.44 3.66
N VAL A 225 7.85 -9.47 2.77
CA VAL A 225 7.40 -10.69 2.08
C VAL A 225 7.70 -10.54 0.58
N HIS A 226 8.43 -11.50 0.01
CA HIS A 226 8.81 -11.43 -1.40
C HIS A 226 8.79 -12.80 -2.07
N GLY A 227 8.40 -12.84 -3.33
CA GLY A 227 8.41 -14.06 -4.12
C GLY A 227 9.80 -14.33 -4.72
N ALA A 228 10.31 -15.57 -4.56
CA ALA A 228 11.63 -15.96 -5.10
C ALA A 228 11.72 -15.92 -6.65
N ARG A 229 10.56 -15.89 -7.33
CA ARG A 229 10.46 -15.79 -8.80
C ARG A 229 9.83 -14.48 -9.26
N ASP A 230 10.01 -13.42 -8.49
CA ASP A 230 9.53 -12.10 -8.87
C ASP A 230 10.36 -11.54 -10.03
N GLU A 231 9.73 -11.40 -11.20
CA GLU A 231 10.35 -10.87 -12.41
C GLU A 231 10.20 -9.33 -12.54
N ALA A 232 9.35 -8.71 -11.71
CA ALA A 232 9.11 -7.28 -11.76
C ALA A 232 9.99 -6.50 -10.77
N VAL A 233 10.15 -7.04 -9.56
CA VAL A 233 11.02 -6.46 -8.52
C VAL A 233 11.94 -7.57 -8.02
N SER A 234 13.25 -7.34 -8.06
CA SER A 234 14.25 -8.31 -7.62
C SER A 234 14.15 -8.59 -6.13
N THR A 235 14.47 -9.83 -5.72
CA THR A 235 14.65 -10.20 -4.30
C THR A 235 15.73 -9.37 -3.60
N GLU A 236 16.67 -8.77 -4.36
CA GLU A 236 17.63 -7.81 -3.82
C GLU A 236 16.94 -6.62 -3.12
N ASP A 237 15.81 -6.14 -3.67
CA ASP A 237 15.05 -5.06 -3.03
C ASP A 237 14.49 -5.50 -1.67
N ALA A 238 14.09 -6.76 -1.52
CA ALA A 238 13.66 -7.31 -0.25
C ALA A 238 14.81 -7.46 0.76
N GLU A 239 15.98 -7.89 0.30
CA GLU A 239 17.20 -7.98 1.10
C GLU A 239 17.63 -6.59 1.58
N MET A 240 17.62 -5.59 0.70
CA MET A 240 17.93 -4.20 1.04
C MET A 240 16.98 -3.63 2.10
N PHE A 241 15.68 -3.90 2.01
CA PHE A 241 14.72 -3.53 3.05
C PHE A 241 15.01 -4.20 4.38
N ALA A 242 15.32 -5.51 4.35
CA ALA A 242 15.62 -6.27 5.56
C ALA A 242 16.93 -5.81 6.23
N GLU A 243 17.94 -5.46 5.43
CA GLU A 243 19.21 -4.93 5.95
C GLU A 243 19.09 -3.51 6.51
N ALA A 244 18.23 -2.70 5.92
CA ALA A 244 18.04 -1.31 6.37
C ALA A 244 17.19 -1.20 7.63
N GLY A 245 16.24 -2.11 7.87
CA GLY A 245 15.35 -2.08 9.01
C GLY A 245 15.98 -2.71 10.27
N ALA A 246 16.04 -1.96 11.37
CA ALA A 246 16.66 -2.44 12.62
C ALA A 246 15.89 -3.63 13.28
N ASP A 247 14.56 -3.71 13.13
CA ASP A 247 13.71 -4.83 13.54
C ASP A 247 12.94 -5.32 12.30
N ALA A 248 13.67 -5.97 11.38
CA ALA A 248 13.11 -6.48 10.13
C ALA A 248 13.08 -8.01 10.08
N GLU A 249 11.97 -8.55 9.61
CA GLU A 249 11.78 -9.98 9.30
C GLU A 249 11.66 -10.15 7.79
N LEU A 250 12.52 -10.98 7.19
CA LEU A 250 12.48 -11.33 5.77
C LEU A 250 11.81 -12.68 5.55
N ALA A 251 10.84 -12.73 4.66
CA ALA A 251 10.10 -13.91 4.27
C ALA A 251 10.10 -14.10 2.75
N ILE A 252 11.04 -14.85 2.23
CA ILE A 252 11.06 -15.25 0.82
C ILE A 252 10.12 -16.44 0.62
N LEU A 253 9.19 -16.29 -0.33
CA LEU A 253 8.22 -17.32 -0.70
C LEU A 253 8.72 -18.05 -1.94
N GLU A 254 9.12 -19.31 -1.75
CA GLU A 254 9.61 -20.16 -2.82
C GLU A 254 8.59 -20.31 -3.96
N SER A 255 9.09 -20.37 -5.19
CA SER A 255 8.28 -20.58 -6.41
C SER A 255 7.17 -19.56 -6.66
N THR A 256 7.25 -18.40 -6.06
CA THR A 256 6.21 -17.34 -6.05
C THR A 256 6.67 -16.14 -6.87
N GLY A 257 5.78 -15.58 -7.70
CA GLY A 257 6.02 -14.38 -8.50
C GLY A 257 5.53 -13.09 -7.81
N HIS A 258 5.56 -11.98 -8.57
CA HIS A 258 5.29 -10.62 -8.10
C HIS A 258 3.91 -10.41 -7.44
N THR A 259 2.89 -11.10 -7.93
CA THR A 259 1.50 -10.96 -7.45
C THR A 259 1.08 -12.10 -6.53
N LEU A 260 2.04 -12.79 -5.89
CA LEU A 260 1.78 -13.95 -5.06
C LEU A 260 0.97 -15.03 -5.81
N ASP A 261 1.26 -15.16 -7.12
CA ASP A 261 0.63 -16.06 -8.09
C ASP A 261 -0.87 -15.83 -8.30
N VAL A 262 -1.38 -14.69 -7.87
CA VAL A 262 -2.78 -14.27 -8.09
C VAL A 262 -2.94 -13.55 -9.41
N ARG A 263 -4.07 -13.76 -10.07
CA ARG A 263 -4.45 -13.09 -11.31
C ARG A 263 -5.59 -12.08 -11.07
N HIS A 264 -5.73 -11.17 -12.02
CA HIS A 264 -6.91 -10.29 -12.08
C HIS A 264 -7.70 -10.63 -13.38
N PRO A 265 -9.02 -10.83 -13.32
CA PRO A 265 -9.90 -10.87 -12.14
C PRO A 265 -9.52 -11.97 -11.14
N PHE A 266 -9.86 -11.77 -9.87
CA PHE A 266 -9.56 -12.73 -8.80
C PHE A 266 -10.36 -14.02 -9.00
N VAL A 267 -9.66 -15.15 -9.04
CA VAL A 267 -10.26 -16.47 -9.24
C VAL A 267 -10.10 -17.41 -8.04
N GLY A 268 -9.44 -16.92 -6.99
CA GLY A 268 -9.22 -17.67 -5.76
C GLY A 268 -7.86 -17.37 -5.12
N SER A 269 -7.73 -17.76 -3.85
CA SER A 269 -6.51 -17.61 -3.08
C SER A 269 -5.44 -18.61 -3.50
N THR A 270 -4.18 -18.27 -3.29
CA THR A 270 -3.02 -19.14 -3.51
C THR A 270 -2.36 -19.46 -2.19
N PRO A 271 -1.59 -20.57 -2.08
CA PRO A 271 -0.83 -20.84 -0.88
C PRO A 271 0.18 -19.74 -0.51
N ALA A 272 0.69 -19.00 -1.50
CA ALA A 272 1.58 -17.87 -1.30
C ALA A 272 0.83 -16.68 -0.68
N LEU A 273 -0.35 -16.35 -1.23
CA LEU A 273 -1.20 -15.29 -0.69
C LEU A 273 -1.63 -15.59 0.75
N GLU A 274 -2.06 -16.81 1.04
CA GLU A 274 -2.45 -17.23 2.41
C GLU A 274 -1.30 -17.10 3.41
N ARG A 275 -0.08 -17.47 3.00
CA ARG A 275 1.12 -17.30 3.84
C ARG A 275 1.42 -15.82 4.08
N ALA A 276 1.32 -14.97 3.06
CA ALA A 276 1.56 -13.55 3.18
C ALA A 276 0.55 -12.88 4.12
N ILE A 277 -0.74 -13.18 3.98
CA ILE A 277 -1.81 -12.70 4.86
C ILE A 277 -1.57 -13.14 6.31
N SER A 278 -1.28 -14.44 6.51
CA SER A 278 -1.06 -15.00 7.85
C SER A 278 0.12 -14.36 8.57
N ARG A 279 1.26 -14.15 7.85
CA ARG A 279 2.43 -13.47 8.40
C ARG A 279 2.14 -12.01 8.73
N THR A 280 1.46 -11.28 7.83
CA THR A 280 1.08 -9.89 8.04
C THR A 280 0.19 -9.74 9.27
N ALA A 281 -0.84 -10.57 9.42
CA ALA A 281 -1.71 -10.55 10.59
C ALA A 281 -0.96 -10.87 11.89
N ALA A 282 -0.04 -11.84 11.87
CA ALA A 282 0.77 -12.20 13.02
C ALA A 282 1.74 -11.09 13.41
N HIS A 283 2.41 -10.49 12.41
CA HIS A 283 3.34 -9.37 12.60
C HIS A 283 2.64 -8.18 13.24
N PHE A 284 1.52 -7.74 12.67
CA PHE A 284 0.76 -6.61 13.19
C PHE A 284 0.30 -6.86 14.64
N ARG A 285 -0.32 -8.01 14.94
CA ARG A 285 -0.73 -8.35 16.31
C ARG A 285 0.43 -8.32 17.30
N LYS A 286 1.60 -8.84 16.91
CA LYS A 286 2.82 -8.81 17.73
C LYS A 286 3.26 -7.38 18.04
N CYS A 287 3.21 -6.49 17.05
CA CYS A 287 3.65 -5.10 17.21
C CYS A 287 2.73 -4.29 18.12
N VAL A 288 1.40 -4.43 17.96
CA VAL A 288 0.44 -3.70 18.80
C VAL A 288 0.33 -4.30 20.21
N SER A 289 0.53 -5.61 20.42
CA SER A 289 0.41 -6.23 21.75
C SER A 289 1.61 -5.96 22.67
N LYS A 290 2.79 -5.68 22.13
CA LYS A 290 4.00 -5.38 22.92
C LYS A 290 3.82 -4.14 23.81
N GLU A 291 2.97 -3.18 23.45
CA GLU A 291 2.77 -1.95 24.21
C GLU A 291 1.73 -2.08 25.35
N PHE A 292 0.79 -2.99 25.23
CA PHE A 292 -0.12 -3.29 26.35
C PHE A 292 0.57 -4.01 27.53
N SER A 293 1.82 -4.48 27.35
CA SER A 293 2.61 -5.16 28.39
C SER A 293 3.51 -4.21 29.20
N HIS A 294 3.55 -2.92 28.85
CA HIS A 294 4.40 -1.91 29.49
C HIS A 294 3.62 -0.70 30.03
N ALA A 295 2.30 -0.74 29.98
CA ALA A 295 1.39 0.22 30.61
C ALA A 295 0.73 -0.41 31.83
#